data_bc64812bba698ab111a6306a54cb6148
#
_entry.id   bc64812bba698ab111a6306a54cb6148
#
_cell.length_a   1.000
_cell.length_b   1.000
_cell.length_c   1.000
_cell.angle_alpha   90.00
_cell.angle_beta   90.00
_cell.angle_gamma   90.00
#
_symmetry.space_group_name_H-M   'P 1'
#
loop_
_entity.id
_entity.type
_entity.pdbx_description
1 polymer ?
#
loop_
_entity_poly.entity_id
_entity_poly.type
_entity_poly.pdbx_seq_one_letter_code
_entity_poly.pdbx_strand_id
1 'polypeptide(L)'
;MSESRPLFAFAFRSGLGHMLCDFADADASGDNVDFVWVHLDLSEATAQAWLRRRPWPADVIEMVAAPIQRGRLFIARDMVYGHLRDFRDEPDAVTLQAGSLCVVASRSLLVTGRRIPLRSVSEVRSRVEARTIRPEPVRADHGILSSSE
;
A
#
# COMPACT_ATOMS: atom_id res chain seq x y z
N MET A 1 5.22 17.85 -15.39
CA MET A 1 5.60 17.44 -14.07
C MET A 1 4.79 16.27 -13.59
N SER A 2 5.43 15.23 -13.20
CA SER A 2 4.68 14.07 -12.78
C SER A 2 4.22 14.23 -11.35
N GLU A 3 3.02 13.77 -11.09
CA GLU A 3 2.50 13.77 -9.74
C GLU A 3 3.11 12.65 -8.95
N SER A 4 3.29 12.90 -7.67
CA SER A 4 3.77 11.88 -6.77
C SER A 4 2.65 10.92 -6.44
N ARG A 5 2.76 9.71 -6.91
CA ARG A 5 1.72 8.70 -6.70
C ARG A 5 2.30 7.38 -6.20
N PRO A 6 1.63 6.74 -5.27
CA PRO A 6 1.94 5.35 -4.97
C PRO A 6 1.44 4.45 -6.10
N LEU A 7 1.81 3.18 -6.05
CA LEU A 7 1.22 2.21 -6.98
C LEU A 7 -0.28 2.13 -6.77
N PHE A 8 -0.69 2.11 -5.52
CA PHE A 8 -2.09 2.31 -5.15
C PHE A 8 -2.16 2.71 -3.69
N ALA A 9 -3.28 3.25 -3.31
CA ALA A 9 -3.53 3.57 -1.92
C ALA A 9 -5.04 3.51 -1.66
N PHE A 10 -5.40 3.05 -0.47
CA PHE A 10 -6.79 2.95 -0.04
C PHE A 10 -6.90 3.45 1.38
N ALA A 11 -7.97 4.19 1.65
CA ALA A 11 -8.38 4.49 3.02
C ALA A 11 -9.52 3.56 3.37
N PHE A 12 -9.50 2.98 4.55
CA PHE A 12 -10.53 2.03 4.97
C PHE A 12 -11.39 2.63 6.06
N ARG A 13 -12.70 2.52 5.87
CA ARG A 13 -13.68 2.99 6.84
C ARG A 13 -14.81 1.98 6.88
N SER A 14 -15.07 1.44 8.07
CA SER A 14 -16.15 0.48 8.29
C SER A 14 -16.07 -0.71 7.34
N GLY A 15 -14.86 -1.19 7.09
CA GLY A 15 -14.65 -2.37 6.26
C GLY A 15 -14.68 -2.12 4.76
N LEU A 16 -14.88 -0.87 4.33
CA LEU A 16 -14.88 -0.55 2.91
C LEU A 16 -13.63 0.26 2.56
N GLY A 17 -13.05 -0.04 1.41
CA GLY A 17 -11.93 0.71 0.90
C GLY A 17 -12.40 1.91 0.10
N HIS A 18 -11.65 3.00 0.19
CA HIS A 18 -11.85 4.18 -0.63
C HIS A 18 -10.53 4.43 -1.36
N MET A 19 -10.56 4.38 -2.68
CA MET A 19 -9.33 4.55 -3.45
C MET A 19 -8.83 5.98 -3.36
N LEU A 20 -7.54 6.12 -3.09
CA LEU A 20 -6.87 7.42 -3.01
C LEU A 20 -6.04 7.62 -4.27
N CYS A 21 -5.85 8.88 -4.67
CA CYS A 21 -5.22 9.19 -5.95
C CYS A 21 -3.71 9.37 -5.85
N ASP A 22 -3.24 9.98 -4.77
CA ASP A 22 -1.82 10.32 -4.67
C ASP A 22 -1.36 10.34 -3.21
N PHE A 23 -0.10 10.67 -2.99
CA PHE A 23 0.45 10.73 -1.65
C PHE A 23 -0.19 11.83 -0.80
N ALA A 24 -0.57 12.93 -1.42
CA ALA A 24 -1.24 14.00 -0.67
C ALA A 24 -2.57 13.54 -0.11
N ASP A 25 -3.33 12.78 -0.90
CA ASP A 25 -4.59 12.20 -0.44
C ASP A 25 -4.35 11.25 0.72
N ALA A 26 -3.30 10.43 0.64
CA ALA A 26 -2.99 9.49 1.70
C ALA A 26 -2.64 10.24 2.98
N ASP A 27 -1.85 11.29 2.87
CA ASP A 27 -1.45 12.08 4.05
C ASP A 27 -2.64 12.80 4.66
N ALA A 28 -3.60 13.21 3.84
CA ALA A 28 -4.74 13.97 4.31
C ALA A 28 -5.85 13.11 4.93
N SER A 29 -5.80 11.81 4.73
CA SER A 29 -6.89 10.93 5.15
C SER A 29 -6.96 10.64 6.64
N GLY A 30 -5.93 10.96 7.36
CA GLY A 30 -5.62 10.48 8.70
C GLY A 30 -6.75 10.27 9.68
N ASP A 31 -7.52 11.29 10.03
CA ASP A 31 -8.36 11.18 11.21
C ASP A 31 -9.76 10.61 10.97
N ASN A 32 -10.16 10.52 9.73
CA ASN A 32 -11.53 10.12 9.42
C ASN A 32 -11.66 8.68 8.95
N VAL A 33 -10.59 7.92 9.05
CA VAL A 33 -10.58 6.55 8.55
C VAL A 33 -9.98 5.62 9.58
N ASP A 34 -10.24 4.34 9.43
CA ASP A 34 -9.71 3.33 10.35
C ASP A 34 -8.22 3.12 10.10
N PHE A 35 -7.83 3.03 8.85
CA PHE A 35 -6.42 3.00 8.48
C PHE A 35 -6.27 3.28 6.98
N VAL A 36 -5.03 3.54 6.58
CA VAL A 36 -4.68 3.77 5.18
C VAL A 36 -3.66 2.72 4.77
N TRP A 37 -3.81 2.16 3.58
CA TRP A 37 -2.84 1.24 2.99
C TRP A 37 -2.22 1.92 1.78
N VAL A 38 -0.90 2.07 1.79
CA VAL A 38 -0.15 2.65 0.67
C VAL A 38 0.81 1.60 0.15
N HIS A 39 0.76 1.30 -1.13
CA HIS A 39 1.66 0.34 -1.76
C HIS A 39 2.59 1.06 -2.72
N LEU A 40 3.87 0.78 -2.59
CA LEU A 40 4.92 1.56 -3.25
C LEU A 40 5.78 0.72 -4.18
N ASP A 41 6.26 1.37 -5.23
CA ASP A 41 7.39 0.86 -5.98
C ASP A 41 8.65 1.45 -5.35
N LEU A 42 9.43 0.62 -4.68
CA LEU A 42 10.58 1.07 -3.92
C LEU A 42 11.73 1.55 -4.81
N SER A 43 11.65 1.29 -6.10
CA SER A 43 12.68 1.79 -7.02
C SER A 43 12.44 3.23 -7.44
N GLU A 44 11.29 3.81 -7.10
CA GLU A 44 10.98 5.18 -7.51
C GLU A 44 11.43 6.21 -6.48
N ALA A 45 12.00 7.29 -6.99
CA ALA A 45 12.51 8.34 -6.11
C ALA A 45 11.41 9.02 -5.30
N THR A 46 10.21 9.16 -5.88
CA THR A 46 9.09 9.79 -5.18
C THR A 46 8.62 8.95 -3.99
N ALA A 47 8.61 7.62 -4.16
CA ALA A 47 8.27 6.72 -3.07
C ALA A 47 9.30 6.80 -1.97
N GLN A 48 10.58 6.79 -2.32
CA GLN A 48 11.65 6.91 -1.34
C GLN A 48 11.56 8.23 -0.57
N ALA A 49 11.26 9.33 -1.25
CA ALA A 49 11.12 10.62 -0.60
C ALA A 49 9.95 10.64 0.37
N TRP A 50 8.83 10.04 -0.01
CA TRP A 50 7.67 9.98 0.86
C TRP A 50 7.99 9.16 2.12
N LEU A 51 8.68 8.03 1.95
CA LEU A 51 9.07 7.19 3.09
C LEU A 51 9.96 7.93 4.07
N ARG A 52 10.92 8.69 3.57
CA ARG A 52 11.82 9.43 4.45
C ARG A 52 11.14 10.50 5.28
N ARG A 53 9.99 10.95 4.85
CA ARG A 53 9.22 11.95 5.60
C ARG A 53 8.33 11.34 6.65
N ARG A 54 8.27 10.00 6.73
CA ARG A 54 7.46 9.35 7.76
C ARG A 54 8.13 9.51 9.11
N PRO A 55 7.36 9.74 10.16
CA PRO A 55 7.93 9.91 11.50
C PRO A 55 8.22 8.55 12.13
N TRP A 56 9.01 7.76 11.47
CA TRP A 56 9.35 6.42 11.92
C TRP A 56 10.71 6.40 12.59
N PRO A 57 10.95 5.43 13.49
CA PRO A 57 12.29 5.24 14.05
C PRO A 57 13.29 4.95 12.95
N ALA A 58 14.55 5.29 13.21
CA ALA A 58 15.63 5.12 12.26
C ALA A 58 15.75 3.66 11.78
N ASP A 59 15.55 2.71 12.69
CA ASP A 59 15.62 1.29 12.33
C ASP A 59 14.64 0.91 11.25
N VAL A 60 13.43 1.48 11.31
CA VAL A 60 12.41 1.19 10.32
C VAL A 60 12.82 1.76 8.97
N ILE A 61 13.31 2.98 8.96
CA ILE A 61 13.72 3.63 7.71
C ILE A 61 14.89 2.89 7.09
N GLU A 62 15.85 2.45 7.89
CA GLU A 62 16.97 1.68 7.39
C GLU A 62 16.52 0.35 6.79
N MET A 63 15.59 -0.32 7.45
CA MET A 63 15.07 -1.57 6.94
C MET A 63 14.41 -1.39 5.58
N VAL A 64 13.61 -0.33 5.43
CA VAL A 64 12.92 -0.07 4.17
C VAL A 64 13.91 0.21 3.04
N ALA A 65 15.00 0.91 3.33
CA ALA A 65 16.00 1.26 2.34
C ALA A 65 16.94 0.10 2.03
N ALA A 66 16.97 -0.92 2.86
CA ALA A 66 17.93 -2.01 2.69
C ALA A 66 17.60 -2.83 1.45
N PRO A 67 18.64 -3.44 0.84
CA PRO A 67 18.37 -4.37 -0.27
C PRO A 67 17.62 -5.59 0.25
N ILE A 68 17.20 -6.42 -0.67
CA ILE A 68 16.38 -7.59 -0.36
C ILE A 68 16.97 -8.40 0.77
N GLN A 69 16.15 -8.70 1.74
CA GLN A 69 16.55 -9.43 2.91
C GLN A 69 15.74 -10.72 3.03
N ARG A 70 16.12 -11.55 3.98
CA ARG A 70 15.36 -12.73 4.30
C ARG A 70 14.01 -12.31 4.86
N GLY A 71 13.01 -13.19 4.69
CA GLY A 71 11.70 -12.91 5.23
C GLY A 71 11.73 -12.88 6.75
N ARG A 72 11.59 -11.71 7.31
CA ARG A 72 11.63 -11.51 8.76
C ARG A 72 10.85 -10.28 9.13
N LEU A 73 10.05 -10.40 10.18
CA LEU A 73 9.33 -9.28 10.75
C LEU A 73 9.84 -8.98 12.14
N PHE A 74 9.83 -7.71 12.46
CA PHE A 74 10.23 -7.20 13.76
C PHE A 74 9.07 -6.46 14.39
N ILE A 75 9.02 -6.45 15.70
CA ILE A 75 8.02 -5.69 16.43
C ILE A 75 8.76 -4.67 17.28
N ALA A 76 8.39 -3.41 17.15
CA ALA A 76 8.95 -2.34 17.94
C ALA A 76 7.83 -1.45 18.39
N ARG A 77 7.57 -1.43 19.70
CA ARG A 77 6.46 -0.68 20.28
C ARG A 77 5.15 -1.14 19.66
N ASP A 78 4.44 -0.25 18.97
CA ASP A 78 3.18 -0.59 18.34
C ASP A 78 3.32 -0.71 16.81
N MET A 79 4.53 -0.98 16.33
CA MET A 79 4.78 -1.14 14.91
C MET A 79 5.28 -2.53 14.60
N VAL A 80 4.92 -3.02 13.41
CA VAL A 80 5.47 -4.25 12.83
C VAL A 80 6.13 -3.85 11.53
N TYR A 81 7.37 -4.28 11.32
CA TYR A 81 8.07 -3.92 10.10
C TYR A 81 9.04 -5.04 9.70
N GLY A 82 9.36 -5.10 8.43
CA GLY A 82 10.26 -6.11 7.92
C GLY A 82 9.97 -6.47 6.48
N HIS A 83 10.37 -7.67 6.13
CA HIS A 83 10.17 -8.17 4.78
C HIS A 83 9.49 -9.52 4.83
N LEU A 84 8.58 -9.75 3.90
CA LEU A 84 7.96 -11.04 3.68
C LEU A 84 8.35 -11.53 2.31
N ARG A 85 8.52 -12.84 2.17
CA ARG A 85 8.80 -13.42 0.86
C ARG A 85 7.50 -13.67 0.14
N ASP A 86 7.52 -13.45 -1.15
CA ASP A 86 6.36 -13.68 -1.99
C ASP A 86 6.87 -14.08 -3.37
N PHE A 87 5.97 -14.55 -4.21
CA PHE A 87 6.32 -14.93 -5.56
C PHE A 87 6.05 -13.80 -6.54
N ARG A 88 6.89 -13.74 -7.55
CA ARG A 88 6.73 -12.76 -8.62
C ARG A 88 5.41 -12.97 -9.32
N ASP A 89 4.70 -11.88 -9.57
CA ASP A 89 3.43 -11.91 -10.28
C ASP A 89 3.69 -11.84 -11.78
N GLU A 90 3.92 -13.02 -12.36
CA GLU A 90 4.29 -13.10 -13.77
C GLU A 90 3.58 -14.32 -14.37
N PRO A 91 2.48 -14.10 -15.06
CA PRO A 91 1.60 -15.21 -15.48
C PRO A 91 2.29 -16.23 -16.38
N ASP A 92 3.27 -15.79 -17.17
CA ASP A 92 3.91 -16.68 -18.12
C ASP A 92 5.20 -17.30 -17.62
N ALA A 93 5.50 -17.12 -16.35
CA ALA A 93 6.75 -17.63 -15.79
C ALA A 93 6.72 -19.14 -15.71
N VAL A 94 7.75 -19.76 -16.27
CA VAL A 94 7.92 -21.20 -16.19
C VAL A 94 8.32 -21.61 -14.78
N THR A 95 9.13 -20.81 -14.12
CA THR A 95 9.55 -21.05 -12.75
C THR A 95 9.11 -19.87 -11.89
N LEU A 96 8.63 -20.18 -10.69
CA LEU A 96 8.25 -19.15 -9.74
C LEU A 96 9.51 -18.50 -9.17
N GLN A 97 9.57 -17.19 -9.27
CA GLN A 97 10.67 -16.43 -8.70
C GLN A 97 10.20 -15.75 -7.43
N ALA A 98 11.02 -15.80 -6.42
CA ALA A 98 10.72 -15.17 -5.16
C ALA A 98 11.01 -13.67 -5.24
N GLY A 99 10.17 -12.91 -4.60
CA GLY A 99 10.39 -11.50 -4.38
C GLY A 99 10.29 -11.18 -2.91
N SER A 100 10.44 -9.94 -2.57
CA SER A 100 10.39 -9.50 -1.20
C SER A 100 9.40 -8.35 -1.08
N LEU A 101 8.49 -8.47 -0.14
CA LEU A 101 7.55 -7.43 0.19
C LEU A 101 8.01 -6.74 1.46
N CYS A 102 8.30 -5.45 1.35
CA CYS A 102 8.58 -4.64 2.51
C CYS A 102 7.26 -4.27 3.17
N VAL A 103 7.18 -4.38 4.49
CA VAL A 103 5.97 -4.10 5.23
C VAL A 103 6.30 -3.19 6.41
N VAL A 104 5.54 -2.13 6.58
CA VAL A 104 5.57 -1.33 7.80
C VAL A 104 4.12 -1.10 8.20
N ALA A 105 3.75 -1.60 9.35
CA ALA A 105 2.39 -1.47 9.84
C ALA A 105 2.39 -0.77 11.20
N SER A 106 1.62 0.27 11.31
CA SER A 106 1.35 0.92 12.57
C SER A 106 -0.16 0.89 12.80
N ARG A 107 -0.61 1.59 13.83
CA ARG A 107 -2.03 1.53 14.18
C ARG A 107 -2.95 2.04 13.08
N SER A 108 -2.52 3.05 12.36
CA SER A 108 -3.38 3.72 11.38
C SER A 108 -2.84 3.70 9.95
N LEU A 109 -1.66 3.12 9.75
CA LEU A 109 -1.02 3.17 8.44
C LEU A 109 -0.35 1.83 8.14
N LEU A 110 -0.68 1.25 7.01
CA LEU A 110 0.00 0.08 6.48
C LEU A 110 0.72 0.52 5.20
N VAL A 111 2.03 0.39 5.19
CA VAL A 111 2.83 0.67 4.02
C VAL A 111 3.44 -0.63 3.56
N THR A 112 3.27 -0.94 2.29
CA THR A 112 3.94 -2.07 1.66
C THR A 112 4.72 -1.56 0.47
N GLY A 113 5.82 -2.20 0.17
CA GLY A 113 6.65 -1.80 -0.94
C GLY A 113 7.29 -3.00 -1.61
N ARG A 114 7.48 -2.88 -2.91
CA ARG A 114 8.06 -3.96 -3.70
C ARG A 114 8.98 -3.38 -4.76
N ARG A 115 9.89 -4.19 -5.26
CA ARG A 115 10.72 -3.82 -6.42
C ARG A 115 10.26 -4.56 -7.66
N ILE A 116 9.61 -5.70 -7.50
CA ILE A 116 8.97 -6.42 -8.60
C ILE A 116 7.52 -6.72 -8.22
N PRO A 117 6.62 -6.83 -9.19
CA PRO A 117 5.22 -7.16 -8.89
C PRO A 117 5.12 -8.49 -8.15
N LEU A 118 4.28 -8.56 -7.13
CA LEU A 118 4.15 -9.71 -6.26
C LEU A 118 2.72 -10.27 -6.32
N ARG A 119 2.63 -11.59 -6.31
CA ARG A 119 1.36 -12.29 -6.50
C ARG A 119 0.37 -12.03 -5.38
N SER A 120 0.82 -12.14 -4.14
CA SER A 120 -0.09 -11.96 -3.01
C SER A 120 -0.66 -10.56 -2.94
N VAL A 121 0.16 -9.56 -3.27
CA VAL A 121 -0.30 -8.18 -3.28
C VAL A 121 -1.39 -8.00 -4.35
N SER A 122 -1.17 -8.55 -5.54
CA SER A 122 -2.15 -8.44 -6.61
C SER A 122 -3.47 -9.08 -6.23
N GLU A 123 -3.43 -10.22 -5.56
CA GLU A 123 -4.64 -10.91 -5.12
C GLU A 123 -5.38 -10.12 -4.06
N VAL A 124 -4.67 -9.59 -3.07
CA VAL A 124 -5.30 -8.81 -2.02
C VAL A 124 -5.89 -7.52 -2.61
N ARG A 125 -5.15 -6.88 -3.50
CA ARG A 125 -5.63 -5.67 -4.16
C ARG A 125 -6.94 -5.93 -4.89
N SER A 126 -7.03 -7.03 -5.62
CA SER A 126 -8.26 -7.37 -6.34
C SER A 126 -9.45 -7.51 -5.41
N ARG A 127 -9.25 -8.14 -4.25
CA ARG A 127 -10.32 -8.30 -3.27
C ARG A 127 -10.74 -6.97 -2.67
N VAL A 128 -9.77 -6.11 -2.40
CA VAL A 128 -10.08 -4.79 -1.87
C VAL A 128 -10.84 -3.96 -2.89
N GLU A 129 -10.41 -4.01 -4.15
CA GLU A 129 -11.06 -3.24 -5.21
C GLU A 129 -12.50 -3.67 -5.43
N ALA A 130 -12.81 -4.94 -5.22
CA ALA A 130 -14.17 -5.42 -5.36
C ALA A 130 -15.12 -4.79 -4.35
N ARG A 131 -14.59 -4.22 -3.27
CA ARG A 131 -15.39 -3.59 -2.22
C ARG A 131 -14.95 -2.14 -1.99
N THR A 132 -14.49 -1.48 -3.04
CA THR A 132 -13.93 -0.16 -2.92
C THR A 132 -14.80 0.87 -3.61
N ILE A 133 -14.91 2.03 -2.96
CA ILE A 133 -15.54 3.19 -3.56
C ILE A 133 -14.45 3.97 -4.28
N ARG A 134 -14.61 4.18 -5.58
CA ARG A 134 -13.63 4.89 -6.36
C ARG A 134 -13.93 6.37 -6.38
N PRO A 135 -12.91 7.21 -6.44
CA PRO A 135 -13.13 8.63 -6.60
C PRO A 135 -13.64 8.90 -8.01
N GLU A 136 -14.87 9.37 -8.13
CA GLU A 136 -15.44 9.65 -9.41
C GLU A 136 -16.09 11.00 -9.43
N PRO A 137 -16.25 11.60 -10.61
CA PRO A 137 -17.01 12.84 -10.72
C PRO A 137 -18.45 12.60 -10.30
N VAL A 138 -19.06 13.60 -9.74
CA VAL A 138 -20.44 13.53 -9.34
C VAL A 138 -21.31 13.41 -10.59
N ARG A 139 -22.30 12.53 -10.54
CA ARG A 139 -23.25 12.36 -11.61
C ARG A 139 -24.65 12.63 -11.15
N ALA A 140 -25.43 13.11 -12.06
CA ALA A 140 -26.80 13.45 -11.73
C ALA A 140 -27.61 12.26 -11.29
N ASP A 141 -27.38 11.12 -11.88
CA ASP A 141 -28.15 9.93 -11.56
C ASP A 141 -27.53 9.11 -10.48
N HIS A 142 -26.58 9.65 -9.80
CA HIS A 142 -25.80 8.87 -8.93
C HIS A 142 -26.54 8.29 -7.79
N GLY A 143 -27.54 8.87 -7.39
CA GLY A 143 -28.24 8.39 -6.26
C GLY A 143 -28.75 7.05 -6.30
N ILE A 144 -28.78 6.53 -7.45
CA ILE A 144 -29.33 5.33 -7.52
C ILE A 144 -28.69 4.28 -6.95
N LEU A 145 -27.78 4.22 -6.83
CA LEU A 145 -27.15 3.18 -6.51
C LEU A 145 -27.05 2.74 -5.37
N SER A 146 -27.22 2.70 -4.90
CA SER A 146 -27.01 2.39 -3.82
C SER A 146 -26.95 1.29 -3.38
N SER A 147 -26.85 0.88 -3.26
CA SER A 147 -26.86 0.03 -2.94
C SER A 147 -26.45 -0.92 -2.80
N SER A 148 -26.39 -1.28 -2.84
CA SER A 148 -26.13 -2.25 -2.87
C SER A 148 -25.58 -2.89 -2.16
N GLU A 149 -25.43 -3.13 -1.80
CA GLU A 149 -25.00 -3.79 -1.31
C GLU A 149 -24.62 -4.30 -1.13
#